data_e5a74850d3535bb95fef1a7427fac1d4
#
_entry.id   e5a74850d3535bb95fef1a7427fac1d4
#
_cell.length_a   1.000
_cell.length_b   1.000
_cell.length_c   1.000
_cell.angle_alpha   90.00
_cell.angle_beta   90.00
_cell.angle_gamma   90.00
#
_symmetry.space_group_name_H-M   'P 1'
#
loop_
_entity.id
_entity.type
_entity.pdbx_description
1 polymer ?
#
loop_
_entity_poly.entity_id
_entity_poly.type
_entity_poly.pdbx_seq_one_letter_code
_entity_poly.pdbx_strand_id
1 'polypeptide(L)'
;MSRENILFAIIGLLLGFIVGFMFASSMAQKNAMQPAAAGALPADHPPVGGQQGQQNAPNPQAMQAQVQASLEKARNEPQNFDAQLQAADLYYQIQRFDQALEYLLKANSLKPTDYKTVVLLGMVNLDAQHYDQAEKWYRAALKMKSDDVMVLAGLAATTLQKGDAKAAEDAIAQLEKVDPNSEDLPQFRDKLASLKASK
;
A
#
# COMPACT_ATOMS: atom_id res chain seq x y z
N MET A 1 -18.24 -23.99 -32.24
CA MET A 1 -18.79 -23.85 -30.88
C MET A 1 -19.49 -22.51 -30.81
N SER A 2 -20.76 -22.48 -30.42
CA SER A 2 -21.49 -21.21 -30.29
C SER A 2 -20.98 -20.42 -29.09
N ARG A 3 -21.08 -19.09 -29.16
CA ARG A 3 -20.65 -18.20 -28.07
C ARG A 3 -21.31 -18.53 -26.73
N GLU A 4 -22.53 -19.03 -26.78
CA GLU A 4 -23.30 -19.49 -25.60
C GLU A 4 -22.67 -20.70 -24.92
N ASN A 5 -22.16 -21.69 -25.69
CA ASN A 5 -21.53 -22.88 -25.11
C ASN A 5 -20.21 -22.55 -24.38
N ILE A 6 -19.48 -21.52 -24.86
CA ILE A 6 -18.26 -21.02 -24.19
C ILE A 6 -18.64 -20.31 -22.89
N LEU A 7 -19.73 -19.55 -22.89
CA LEU A 7 -20.20 -18.83 -21.69
C LEU A 7 -20.64 -19.82 -20.59
N PHE A 8 -21.39 -20.87 -20.95
CA PHE A 8 -21.79 -21.92 -20.01
C PHE A 8 -20.59 -22.72 -19.47
N ALA A 9 -19.57 -22.97 -20.28
CA ALA A 9 -18.35 -23.63 -19.84
C ALA A 9 -17.57 -22.79 -18.82
N ILE A 10 -17.45 -21.48 -19.03
CA ILE A 10 -16.78 -20.54 -18.11
C ILE A 10 -17.56 -20.44 -16.79
N ILE A 11 -18.88 -20.31 -16.85
CA ILE A 11 -19.74 -20.25 -15.66
C ILE A 11 -19.65 -21.55 -14.85
N GLY A 12 -19.67 -22.70 -15.53
CA GLY A 12 -19.51 -24.01 -14.87
C GLY A 12 -18.16 -24.19 -14.18
N LEU A 13 -17.09 -23.69 -14.81
CA LEU A 13 -15.73 -23.77 -14.26
C LEU A 13 -15.56 -22.85 -13.04
N LEU A 14 -16.15 -21.65 -13.07
CA LEU A 14 -16.14 -20.71 -11.95
C LEU A 14 -16.96 -21.25 -10.76
N LEU A 15 -18.15 -21.82 -11.01
CA LEU A 15 -18.97 -22.43 -9.95
C LEU A 15 -18.28 -23.65 -9.35
N GLY A 16 -17.64 -24.50 -10.17
CA GLY A 16 -16.85 -25.64 -9.69
C GLY A 16 -15.67 -25.22 -8.81
N PHE A 17 -14.98 -24.12 -9.17
CA PHE A 17 -13.87 -23.58 -8.38
C PHE A 17 -14.33 -23.05 -7.01
N ILE A 18 -15.45 -22.32 -6.96
CA ILE A 18 -16.01 -21.78 -5.70
C ILE A 18 -16.44 -22.92 -4.77
N VAL A 19 -17.15 -23.94 -5.28
CA VAL A 19 -17.58 -25.09 -4.50
C VAL A 19 -16.38 -25.92 -4.03
N GLY A 20 -15.38 -26.15 -4.91
CA GLY A 20 -14.16 -26.87 -4.58
C GLY A 20 -13.32 -26.14 -3.51
N PHE A 21 -13.21 -24.82 -3.59
CA PHE A 21 -12.50 -24.01 -2.63
C PHE A 21 -13.18 -24.02 -1.24
N MET A 22 -14.53 -23.91 -1.18
CA MET A 22 -15.28 -24.02 0.07
C MET A 22 -15.12 -25.39 0.71
N PHE A 23 -15.12 -26.46 -0.10
CA PHE A 23 -14.97 -27.82 0.42
C PHE A 23 -13.54 -28.07 0.92
N ALA A 24 -12.52 -27.60 0.20
CA ALA A 24 -11.12 -27.70 0.62
C ALA A 24 -10.84 -26.92 1.92
N SER A 25 -11.40 -25.72 2.05
CA SER A 25 -11.28 -24.90 3.27
C SER A 25 -11.95 -25.56 4.47
N SER A 26 -13.10 -26.20 4.27
CA SER A 26 -13.84 -26.95 5.32
C SER A 26 -13.08 -28.20 5.78
N MET A 27 -12.40 -28.92 4.88
CA MET A 27 -11.55 -30.05 5.24
C MET A 27 -10.28 -29.66 5.97
N ALA A 28 -9.63 -28.56 5.58
CA ALA A 28 -8.45 -28.05 6.26
C ALA A 28 -8.75 -27.67 7.72
N GLN A 29 -9.93 -27.13 7.99
CA GLN A 29 -10.35 -26.75 9.33
C GLN A 29 -10.67 -27.95 10.23
N LYS A 30 -11.17 -29.07 9.66
CA LYS A 30 -11.44 -30.31 10.41
C LYS A 30 -10.17 -31.10 10.77
N ASN A 31 -9.13 -31.02 9.96
CA ASN A 31 -7.85 -31.68 10.24
C ASN A 31 -6.97 -30.92 11.26
N ALA A 32 -7.28 -29.65 11.57
CA ALA A 32 -6.59 -28.88 12.59
C ALA A 32 -7.01 -29.24 14.04
N MET A 33 -8.02 -30.10 14.23
CA MET A 33 -8.56 -30.48 15.55
C MET A 33 -8.27 -31.92 15.98
N GLN A 34 -7.38 -32.65 15.28
CA GLN A 34 -6.94 -33.96 15.78
C GLN A 34 -5.63 -33.80 16.56
N PRO A 35 -5.57 -34.08 17.86
CA PRO A 35 -4.30 -34.17 18.56
C PRO A 35 -3.53 -35.35 17.98
N ALA A 36 -2.37 -35.09 17.39
CA ALA A 36 -1.45 -36.12 16.95
C ALA A 36 -1.12 -37.03 18.17
N ALA A 37 -1.44 -38.32 18.08
CA ALA A 37 -1.05 -39.32 19.05
C ALA A 37 0.48 -39.27 19.19
N ALA A 38 0.95 -39.06 20.43
CA ALA A 38 2.35 -39.03 20.78
C ALA A 38 2.99 -40.39 20.49
N GLY A 39 3.68 -40.51 19.36
CA GLY A 39 4.67 -41.53 19.13
C GLY A 39 5.88 -41.24 20.01
N ALA A 40 6.13 -42.13 20.99
CA ALA A 40 7.26 -42.04 21.90
C ALA A 40 8.59 -42.04 21.12
N LEU A 41 9.32 -40.95 21.19
CA LEU A 41 10.72 -40.87 20.73
C LEU A 41 11.63 -41.59 21.74
N PRO A 42 12.73 -42.22 21.29
CA PRO A 42 13.71 -42.86 22.19
C PRO A 42 14.36 -41.86 23.16
N ALA A 43 14.64 -42.31 24.36
CA ALA A 43 15.02 -41.54 25.55
C ALA A 43 16.44 -40.86 25.54
N ASP A 44 17.10 -40.75 24.39
CA ASP A 44 18.49 -40.28 24.31
C ASP A 44 18.74 -38.98 23.55
N HIS A 45 17.72 -38.12 23.46
CA HIS A 45 17.96 -36.76 22.95
C HIS A 45 17.94 -35.74 24.09
N PRO A 46 18.95 -34.82 24.13
CA PRO A 46 18.91 -33.72 25.10
C PRO A 46 17.65 -32.89 24.89
N PRO A 47 17.05 -32.32 25.94
CA PRO A 47 15.81 -31.55 25.83
C PRO A 47 16.05 -30.34 24.93
N VAL A 48 15.49 -30.38 23.71
CA VAL A 48 15.40 -29.20 22.86
C VAL A 48 14.38 -28.29 23.52
N GLY A 49 14.89 -27.33 24.29
CA GLY A 49 14.12 -26.20 24.82
C GLY A 49 13.58 -25.37 23.67
N GLY A 50 12.46 -25.80 23.11
CA GLY A 50 11.81 -25.19 21.94
C GLY A 50 10.37 -24.76 22.21
N GLN A 51 10.15 -24.02 23.30
CA GLN A 51 8.85 -23.39 23.56
C GLN A 51 8.89 -21.86 23.50
N GLN A 52 9.66 -21.28 22.58
CA GLN A 52 9.70 -19.84 22.40
C GLN A 52 9.42 -19.35 20.97
N GLY A 53 8.83 -20.19 20.09
CA GLY A 53 8.56 -19.84 18.67
C GLY A 53 7.11 -19.56 18.30
N GLN A 54 6.13 -19.62 19.19
CA GLN A 54 4.72 -19.51 18.81
C GLN A 54 3.92 -18.38 19.51
N GLN A 55 4.60 -17.40 20.13
CA GLN A 55 3.88 -16.34 20.85
C GLN A 55 3.79 -14.99 20.13
N ASN A 56 4.17 -14.87 18.85
CA ASN A 56 4.14 -13.58 18.14
C ASN A 56 3.34 -13.54 16.83
N ALA A 57 2.41 -14.43 16.59
CA ALA A 57 1.38 -14.15 15.59
C ALA A 57 0.41 -13.13 16.22
N PRO A 58 0.28 -11.91 15.68
CA PRO A 58 -0.62 -10.91 16.26
C PRO A 58 -2.04 -11.48 16.26
N ASN A 59 -2.65 -11.53 17.44
CA ASN A 59 -4.04 -11.96 17.59
C ASN A 59 -4.93 -11.02 16.73
N PRO A 60 -5.67 -11.53 15.72
CA PRO A 60 -6.48 -10.67 14.85
C PRO A 60 -7.48 -9.79 15.60
N GLN A 61 -8.02 -10.28 16.72
CA GLN A 61 -8.94 -9.50 17.57
C GLN A 61 -8.21 -8.37 18.30
N ALA A 62 -7.00 -8.61 18.80
CA ALA A 62 -6.19 -7.57 19.43
C ALA A 62 -5.77 -6.50 18.41
N MET A 63 -5.41 -6.91 17.19
CA MET A 63 -5.10 -5.98 16.10
C MET A 63 -6.31 -5.12 15.73
N GLN A 64 -7.49 -5.73 15.59
CA GLN A 64 -8.71 -4.98 15.30
C GLN A 64 -9.07 -3.98 16.41
N ALA A 65 -8.94 -4.38 17.67
CA ALA A 65 -9.15 -3.49 18.81
C ALA A 65 -8.15 -2.32 18.81
N GLN A 66 -6.88 -2.58 18.48
CA GLN A 66 -5.85 -1.54 18.36
C GLN A 66 -6.16 -0.54 17.24
N VAL A 67 -6.62 -1.02 16.08
CA VAL A 67 -7.06 -0.17 14.96
C VAL A 67 -8.21 0.72 15.40
N GLN A 68 -9.25 0.14 16.02
CA GLN A 68 -10.40 0.91 16.51
C GLN A 68 -9.98 1.97 17.53
N ALA A 69 -9.17 1.61 18.53
CA ALA A 69 -8.66 2.54 19.53
C ALA A 69 -7.87 3.70 18.91
N SER A 70 -7.06 3.43 17.89
CA SER A 70 -6.29 4.47 17.19
C SER A 70 -7.19 5.42 16.41
N LEU A 71 -8.23 4.91 15.75
CA LEU A 71 -9.19 5.75 15.04
C LEU A 71 -10.05 6.57 15.98
N GLU A 72 -10.48 6.00 17.11
CA GLU A 72 -11.21 6.73 18.17
C GLU A 72 -10.35 7.83 18.77
N LYS A 73 -9.07 7.56 19.03
CA LYS A 73 -8.13 8.56 19.51
C LYS A 73 -8.02 9.73 18.55
N ALA A 74 -7.88 9.48 17.25
CA ALA A 74 -7.79 10.53 16.25
C ALA A 74 -9.07 11.38 16.15
N ARG A 75 -10.25 10.78 16.41
CA ARG A 75 -11.55 11.48 16.44
C ARG A 75 -11.71 12.32 17.69
N ASN A 76 -11.34 11.78 18.85
CA ASN A 76 -11.51 12.43 20.15
C ASN A 76 -10.44 13.49 20.42
N GLU A 77 -9.27 13.35 19.79
CA GLU A 77 -8.14 14.26 19.92
C GLU A 77 -7.80 14.91 18.55
N PRO A 78 -8.65 15.77 17.98
CA PRO A 78 -8.46 16.31 16.63
C PRO A 78 -7.21 17.20 16.51
N GLN A 79 -6.68 17.71 17.63
CA GLN A 79 -5.45 18.50 17.71
C GLN A 79 -4.19 17.66 17.94
N ASN A 80 -4.32 16.33 18.04
CA ASN A 80 -3.19 15.44 18.23
C ASN A 80 -2.63 15.04 16.87
N PHE A 81 -1.53 15.67 16.47
CA PHE A 81 -0.84 15.45 15.21
C PHE A 81 -0.50 13.95 14.96
N ASP A 82 0.06 13.29 15.98
CA ASP A 82 0.48 11.89 15.85
C ASP A 82 -0.72 10.94 15.71
N ALA A 83 -1.83 11.24 16.42
CA ALA A 83 -3.06 10.47 16.26
C ALA A 83 -3.65 10.61 14.85
N GLN A 84 -3.61 11.82 14.26
CA GLN A 84 -4.05 12.03 12.89
C GLN A 84 -3.18 11.25 11.88
N LEU A 85 -1.85 11.28 12.04
CA LEU A 85 -0.94 10.51 11.17
C LEU A 85 -1.17 9.00 11.30
N GLN A 86 -1.38 8.50 12.52
CA GLN A 86 -1.63 7.08 12.74
C GLN A 86 -2.96 6.63 12.11
N ALA A 87 -4.01 7.43 12.20
CA ALA A 87 -5.27 7.14 11.52
C ALA A 87 -5.13 7.16 10.00
N ALA A 88 -4.36 8.10 9.46
CA ALA A 88 -4.06 8.16 8.04
C ALA A 88 -3.34 6.91 7.54
N ASP A 89 -2.31 6.46 8.27
CA ASP A 89 -1.55 5.27 7.95
C ASP A 89 -2.43 4.01 7.94
N LEU A 90 -3.30 3.85 8.94
CA LEU A 90 -4.25 2.74 9.00
C LEU A 90 -5.20 2.70 7.79
N TYR A 91 -5.74 3.84 7.39
CA TYR A 91 -6.60 3.91 6.21
C TYR A 91 -5.84 3.68 4.91
N TYR A 92 -4.59 4.17 4.82
CA TYR A 92 -3.72 3.91 3.68
C TYR A 92 -3.41 2.41 3.50
N GLN A 93 -3.05 1.71 4.58
CA GLN A 93 -2.76 0.27 4.56
C GLN A 93 -3.92 -0.58 4.02
N ILE A 94 -5.17 -0.16 4.25
CA ILE A 94 -6.36 -0.83 3.73
C ILE A 94 -6.88 -0.19 2.42
N GLN A 95 -6.04 0.63 1.76
CA GLN A 95 -6.31 1.30 0.48
C GLN A 95 -7.55 2.20 0.49
N ARG A 96 -7.93 2.71 1.65
CA ARG A 96 -8.96 3.73 1.79
C ARG A 96 -8.35 5.12 1.70
N PHE A 97 -7.91 5.46 0.50
CA PHE A 97 -7.11 6.65 0.23
C PHE A 97 -7.83 7.96 0.60
N ASP A 98 -9.12 8.08 0.32
CA ASP A 98 -9.87 9.30 0.66
C ASP A 98 -9.90 9.56 2.17
N GLN A 99 -10.11 8.49 2.97
CA GLN A 99 -10.07 8.59 4.43
C GLN A 99 -8.64 8.89 4.93
N ALA A 100 -7.64 8.28 4.32
CA ALA A 100 -6.24 8.60 4.65
C ALA A 100 -5.92 10.07 4.38
N LEU A 101 -6.37 10.60 3.23
CA LEU A 101 -6.21 12.03 2.88
C LEU A 101 -6.91 12.95 3.86
N GLU A 102 -8.11 12.61 4.34
CA GLU A 102 -8.81 13.42 5.35
C GLU A 102 -7.96 13.61 6.60
N TYR A 103 -7.37 12.52 7.13
CA TYR A 103 -6.52 12.57 8.32
C TYR A 103 -5.16 13.22 8.04
N LEU A 104 -4.56 13.00 6.88
CA LEU A 104 -3.33 13.70 6.47
C LEU A 104 -3.54 15.21 6.35
N LEU A 105 -4.66 15.67 5.81
CA LEU A 105 -4.97 17.09 5.72
C LEU A 105 -5.17 17.72 7.12
N LYS A 106 -5.78 16.99 8.05
CA LYS A 106 -5.85 17.42 9.46
C LYS A 106 -4.45 17.50 10.08
N ALA A 107 -3.60 16.49 9.89
CA ALA A 107 -2.22 16.53 10.36
C ALA A 107 -1.45 17.71 9.75
N ASN A 108 -1.57 17.94 8.44
CA ASN A 108 -0.93 19.07 7.77
C ASN A 108 -1.43 20.44 8.29
N SER A 109 -2.70 20.56 8.64
CA SER A 109 -3.24 21.80 9.24
C SER A 109 -2.64 22.10 10.61
N LEU A 110 -2.28 21.07 11.37
CA LEU A 110 -1.62 21.20 12.67
C LEU A 110 -0.14 21.52 12.56
N LYS A 111 0.55 20.94 11.57
CA LYS A 111 1.98 21.16 11.31
C LYS A 111 2.22 21.36 9.80
N PRO A 112 1.97 22.52 9.23
CA PRO A 112 2.08 22.76 7.79
C PRO A 112 3.50 22.63 7.23
N THR A 113 4.51 22.72 8.10
CA THR A 113 5.93 22.58 7.74
C THR A 113 6.51 21.20 8.02
N ASP A 114 5.67 20.22 8.37
CA ASP A 114 6.13 18.84 8.52
C ASP A 114 6.34 18.21 7.15
N TYR A 115 7.61 18.11 6.75
CA TYR A 115 8.02 17.60 5.44
C TYR A 115 7.43 16.22 5.13
N LYS A 116 7.45 15.32 6.12
CA LYS A 116 6.95 13.96 5.96
C LYS A 116 5.46 13.95 5.62
N THR A 117 4.66 14.75 6.30
CA THR A 117 3.22 14.87 6.02
C THR A 117 2.95 15.41 4.62
N VAL A 118 3.73 16.40 4.16
CA VAL A 118 3.60 16.95 2.81
C VAL A 118 3.93 15.90 1.74
N VAL A 119 4.99 15.10 1.95
CA VAL A 119 5.35 13.98 1.05
C VAL A 119 4.26 12.90 1.04
N LEU A 120 3.74 12.52 2.21
CA LEU A 120 2.66 11.54 2.31
C LEU A 120 1.38 12.00 1.59
N LEU A 121 1.06 13.29 1.64
CA LEU A 121 -0.06 13.85 0.88
C LEU A 121 0.16 13.70 -0.64
N GLY A 122 1.38 13.90 -1.13
CA GLY A 122 1.73 13.63 -2.53
C GLY A 122 1.53 12.16 -2.90
N MET A 123 2.09 11.26 -2.10
CA MET A 123 2.06 9.83 -2.33
C MET A 123 0.62 9.27 -2.32
N VAL A 124 -0.15 9.58 -1.29
CA VAL A 124 -1.53 9.05 -1.16
C VAL A 124 -2.44 9.62 -2.26
N ASN A 125 -2.26 10.88 -2.68
CA ASN A 125 -2.98 11.42 -3.83
C ASN A 125 -2.59 10.73 -5.14
N LEU A 126 -1.32 10.36 -5.34
CA LEU A 126 -0.88 9.59 -6.52
C LEU A 126 -1.57 8.21 -6.55
N ASP A 127 -1.56 7.48 -5.43
CA ASP A 127 -2.19 6.17 -5.31
C ASP A 127 -3.71 6.23 -5.46
N ALA A 128 -4.33 7.33 -5.00
CA ALA A 128 -5.75 7.63 -5.22
C ALA A 128 -6.06 8.10 -6.65
N GLN A 129 -5.05 8.22 -7.52
CA GLN A 129 -5.15 8.76 -8.88
C GLN A 129 -5.63 10.23 -8.95
N HIS A 130 -5.49 10.96 -7.86
CA HIS A 130 -5.75 12.41 -7.79
C HIS A 130 -4.52 13.18 -8.27
N TYR A 131 -4.15 13.01 -9.54
CA TYR A 131 -2.87 13.45 -10.09
C TYR A 131 -2.61 14.95 -9.94
N ASP A 132 -3.62 15.81 -10.09
CA ASP A 132 -3.47 17.25 -9.90
C ASP A 132 -3.08 17.62 -8.46
N GLN A 133 -3.67 16.93 -7.48
CA GLN A 133 -3.34 17.15 -6.07
C GLN A 133 -1.98 16.55 -5.72
N ALA A 134 -1.66 15.35 -6.26
CA ALA A 134 -0.35 14.74 -6.08
C ALA A 134 0.78 15.65 -6.58
N GLU A 135 0.65 16.18 -7.79
CA GLU A 135 1.62 17.14 -8.35
C GLU A 135 1.80 18.36 -7.46
N LYS A 136 0.70 18.94 -6.99
CA LYS A 136 0.74 20.10 -6.09
C LYS A 136 1.51 19.82 -4.80
N TRP A 137 1.26 18.67 -4.18
CA TRP A 137 1.92 18.30 -2.93
C TRP A 137 3.39 17.93 -3.13
N TYR A 138 3.75 17.20 -4.19
CA TYR A 138 5.14 16.92 -4.50
C TYR A 138 5.94 18.20 -4.83
N ARG A 139 5.35 19.15 -5.57
CA ARG A 139 5.97 20.45 -5.79
C ARG A 139 6.11 21.24 -4.49
N ALA A 140 5.18 21.12 -3.55
CA ALA A 140 5.31 21.74 -2.22
C ALA A 140 6.45 21.08 -1.42
N ALA A 141 6.58 19.76 -1.46
CA ALA A 141 7.71 19.05 -0.83
C ALA A 141 9.05 19.46 -1.41
N LEU A 142 9.16 19.61 -2.75
CA LEU A 142 10.39 20.05 -3.41
C LEU A 142 10.79 21.51 -3.11
N LYS A 143 9.84 22.37 -2.74
CA LYS A 143 10.16 23.70 -2.20
C LYS A 143 10.81 23.65 -0.83
N MET A 144 10.53 22.60 -0.05
CA MET A 144 11.13 22.39 1.27
C MET A 144 12.48 21.67 1.17
N LYS A 145 12.56 20.69 0.25
CA LYS A 145 13.76 19.90 -0.02
C LYS A 145 13.83 19.58 -1.52
N SER A 146 14.64 20.32 -2.25
CA SER A 146 14.67 20.34 -3.72
C SER A 146 15.35 19.12 -4.36
N ASP A 147 16.09 18.33 -3.57
CA ASP A 147 16.93 17.21 -4.00
C ASP A 147 16.47 15.85 -3.47
N ASP A 148 15.21 15.75 -3.01
CA ASP A 148 14.67 14.47 -2.56
C ASP A 148 14.31 13.59 -3.75
N VAL A 149 15.10 12.55 -3.95
CA VAL A 149 14.99 11.58 -5.06
C VAL A 149 13.59 10.94 -5.11
N MET A 150 13.06 10.53 -3.95
CA MET A 150 11.74 9.88 -3.88
C MET A 150 10.63 10.86 -4.31
N VAL A 151 10.73 12.12 -3.90
CA VAL A 151 9.74 13.15 -4.27
C VAL A 151 9.84 13.51 -5.74
N LEU A 152 11.06 13.58 -6.29
CA LEU A 152 11.29 13.81 -7.73
C LEU A 152 10.73 12.66 -8.57
N ALA A 153 10.98 11.41 -8.15
CA ALA A 153 10.41 10.23 -8.80
C ALA A 153 8.87 10.23 -8.72
N GLY A 154 8.30 10.55 -7.55
CA GLY A 154 6.85 10.69 -7.38
C GLY A 154 6.24 11.78 -8.26
N LEU A 155 6.91 12.93 -8.43
CA LEU A 155 6.49 13.98 -9.34
C LEU A 155 6.55 13.52 -10.80
N ALA A 156 7.63 12.84 -11.21
CA ALA A 156 7.77 12.31 -12.56
C ALA A 156 6.67 11.28 -12.87
N ALA A 157 6.45 10.34 -11.95
CA ALA A 157 5.37 9.35 -12.08
C ALA A 157 3.99 10.03 -12.20
N THR A 158 3.71 11.02 -11.35
CA THR A 158 2.44 11.75 -11.35
C THR A 158 2.20 12.47 -12.67
N THR A 159 3.19 13.21 -13.18
CA THR A 159 3.06 13.98 -14.43
C THR A 159 2.95 13.09 -15.65
N LEU A 160 3.63 11.94 -15.66
CA LEU A 160 3.47 10.89 -16.68
C LEU A 160 2.05 10.29 -16.66
N GLN A 161 1.51 9.99 -15.49
CA GLN A 161 0.14 9.46 -15.36
C GLN A 161 -0.92 10.48 -15.79
N LYS A 162 -0.67 11.75 -15.49
CA LYS A 162 -1.52 12.87 -15.91
C LYS A 162 -1.49 13.10 -17.43
N GLY A 163 -0.49 12.59 -18.14
CA GLY A 163 -0.30 12.83 -19.57
C GLY A 163 0.35 14.18 -19.88
N ASP A 164 0.92 14.87 -18.90
CA ASP A 164 1.63 16.14 -19.12
C ASP A 164 3.09 15.86 -19.49
N ALA A 165 3.34 15.70 -20.79
CA ALA A 165 4.66 15.37 -21.31
C ALA A 165 5.73 16.42 -20.95
N LYS A 166 5.36 17.70 -20.89
CA LYS A 166 6.32 18.76 -20.56
C LYS A 166 6.71 18.72 -19.08
N ALA A 167 5.72 18.67 -18.20
CA ALA A 167 5.99 18.57 -16.76
C ALA A 167 6.72 17.27 -16.40
N ALA A 168 6.42 16.15 -17.10
CA ALA A 168 7.15 14.90 -16.93
C ALA A 168 8.61 15.00 -17.36
N GLU A 169 8.88 15.63 -18.50
CA GLU A 169 10.26 15.88 -18.97
C GLU A 169 11.07 16.70 -17.96
N ASP A 170 10.47 17.78 -17.45
CA ASP A 170 11.11 18.63 -16.45
C ASP A 170 11.40 17.88 -15.14
N ALA A 171 10.46 17.04 -14.68
CA ALA A 171 10.62 16.26 -13.45
C ALA A 171 11.68 15.14 -13.61
N ILE A 172 11.69 14.45 -14.75
CA ILE A 172 12.68 13.42 -15.08
C ILE A 172 14.09 14.03 -15.17
N ALA A 173 14.22 15.19 -15.81
CA ALA A 173 15.51 15.87 -15.91
C ALA A 173 16.05 16.30 -14.54
N GLN A 174 15.18 16.72 -13.61
CA GLN A 174 15.58 17.05 -12.24
C GLN A 174 16.00 15.77 -11.48
N LEU A 175 15.25 14.68 -11.60
CA LEU A 175 15.61 13.39 -11.00
C LEU A 175 16.97 12.91 -11.50
N GLU A 176 17.20 12.95 -12.82
CA GLU A 176 18.46 12.53 -13.43
C GLU A 176 19.65 13.37 -12.96
N LYS A 177 19.44 14.68 -12.74
CA LYS A 177 20.48 15.57 -12.22
C LYS A 177 20.88 15.22 -10.78
N VAL A 178 19.92 14.80 -9.95
CA VAL A 178 20.15 14.47 -8.53
C VAL A 178 20.62 13.03 -8.36
N ASP A 179 20.01 12.12 -9.08
CA ASP A 179 20.34 10.68 -9.07
C ASP A 179 20.37 10.14 -10.52
N PRO A 180 21.51 10.26 -11.22
CA PRO A 180 21.65 9.77 -12.59
C PRO A 180 21.53 8.23 -12.72
N ASN A 181 21.63 7.50 -11.59
CA ASN A 181 21.54 6.04 -11.55
C ASN A 181 20.19 5.54 -11.02
N SER A 182 19.21 6.41 -10.86
CA SER A 182 17.87 6.01 -10.40
C SER A 182 17.30 4.91 -11.30
N GLU A 183 16.84 3.83 -10.67
CA GLU A 183 16.26 2.67 -11.33
C GLU A 183 14.96 3.00 -12.09
N ASP A 184 14.30 4.10 -11.74
CA ASP A 184 13.05 4.55 -12.38
C ASP A 184 13.28 5.26 -13.72
N LEU A 185 14.46 5.83 -13.96
CA LEU A 185 14.74 6.66 -15.14
C LEU A 185 14.48 5.95 -16.47
N PRO A 186 14.90 4.69 -16.70
CA PRO A 186 14.62 4.00 -17.95
C PRO A 186 13.11 3.92 -18.25
N GLN A 187 12.33 3.48 -17.27
CA GLN A 187 10.89 3.34 -17.41
C GLN A 187 10.20 4.70 -17.65
N PHE A 188 10.63 5.74 -16.93
CA PHE A 188 10.07 7.08 -17.11
C PHE A 188 10.35 7.66 -18.49
N ARG A 189 11.57 7.45 -19.04
CA ARG A 189 11.93 7.90 -20.39
C ARG A 189 11.11 7.19 -21.45
N ASP A 190 10.92 5.87 -21.34
CA ASP A 190 10.12 5.08 -22.29
C ASP A 190 8.65 5.55 -22.29
N LYS A 191 8.10 5.78 -21.11
CA LYS A 191 6.71 6.26 -20.97
C LYS A 191 6.56 7.68 -21.51
N LEU A 192 7.54 8.55 -21.28
CA LEU A 192 7.58 9.91 -21.83
C LEU A 192 7.65 9.89 -23.37
N ALA A 193 8.51 9.03 -23.94
CA ALA A 193 8.62 8.88 -25.39
C ALA A 193 7.29 8.44 -26.01
N SER A 194 6.63 7.45 -25.41
CA SER A 194 5.31 6.98 -25.83
C SER A 194 4.25 8.10 -25.74
N LEU A 195 4.29 8.90 -24.69
CA LEU A 195 3.36 10.02 -24.50
C LEU A 195 3.57 11.15 -25.54
N LYS A 196 4.82 11.39 -25.95
CA LYS A 196 5.17 12.37 -27.00
C LYS A 196 4.75 11.87 -28.40
N ALA A 197 4.81 10.56 -28.64
CA ALA A 197 4.45 9.96 -29.94
C ALA A 197 2.93 9.88 -30.17
N SER A 198 2.13 9.94 -29.11
CA SER A 198 0.66 9.85 -29.17
C SER A 198 -0.06 11.19 -29.40
N LYS A 199 0.68 12.29 -29.49
CA LYS A 199 0.18 13.65 -29.78
C LYS A 199 0.47 14.02 -31.23
#